data_eae9d089fc0002f7717cb7b4541c77e0
#
_entry.id   eae9d089fc0002f7717cb7b4541c77e0
#
_cell.length_a   1.000
_cell.length_b   1.000
_cell.length_c   1.000
_cell.angle_alpha   90.00
_cell.angle_beta   90.00
_cell.angle_gamma   90.00
#
_symmetry.space_group_name_H-M   'P 1'
#
loop_
_entity.id
_entity.type
_entity.pdbx_description
1 polymer ?
#
loop_
_entity_poly.entity_id
_entity_poly.type
_entity_poly.pdbx_seq_one_letter_code
_entity_poly.pdbx_strand_id
1 'polypeptide(L)'
;MKEHTSKEIVRYNVEKFVTEDYWIGVAFTMFSWISSFIMSVATFLSFTLVIVLVDLYTGRMAAKHRGEAIESSGYRQSVKKYVLYMLGILISELFIRVFSLPIPLTYMVAGVVALTEIKSIFENIETVTGVDLWGYVGEKITRLILRR
;
A
#
# COMPACT_ATOMS: atom_id res chain seq x y z
N MET A 1 19.79 -44.86 42.38
CA MET A 1 20.52 -44.53 41.13
C MET A 1 19.60 -44.25 39.93
N LYS A 2 18.46 -44.92 39.74
CA LYS A 2 17.53 -44.71 38.61
C LYS A 2 16.68 -43.41 38.71
N GLU A 3 16.41 -42.94 39.91
CA GLU A 3 15.53 -41.77 40.12
C GLU A 3 16.24 -40.42 39.80
N HIS A 4 17.56 -40.35 40.04
CA HIS A 4 18.34 -39.17 39.72
C HIS A 4 18.48 -38.96 38.20
N THR A 5 18.65 -40.05 37.44
CA THR A 5 18.72 -40.01 35.96
C THR A 5 17.40 -39.55 35.32
N SER A 6 16.23 -39.96 35.88
CA SER A 6 14.94 -39.54 35.37
C SER A 6 14.69 -38.03 35.52
N LYS A 7 15.07 -37.46 36.67
CA LYS A 7 14.95 -36.00 36.92
C LYS A 7 15.88 -35.17 36.02
N GLU A 8 17.08 -35.66 35.74
CA GLU A 8 18.03 -34.99 34.83
C GLU A 8 17.52 -35.00 33.37
N ILE A 9 16.96 -36.10 32.92
CA ILE A 9 16.35 -36.20 31.57
C ILE A 9 15.18 -35.26 31.45
N VAL A 10 14.30 -35.20 32.45
CA VAL A 10 13.13 -34.27 32.45
C VAL A 10 13.63 -32.82 32.42
N ARG A 11 14.62 -32.49 33.27
CA ARG A 11 15.19 -31.13 33.31
C ARG A 11 15.83 -30.73 31.98
N TYR A 12 16.62 -31.59 31.37
CA TYR A 12 17.23 -31.36 30.06
C TYR A 12 16.17 -31.12 28.98
N ASN A 13 15.12 -31.94 28.94
CA ASN A 13 14.05 -31.77 27.95
C ASN A 13 13.26 -30.48 28.17
N VAL A 14 13.01 -30.09 29.43
CA VAL A 14 12.35 -28.83 29.76
C VAL A 14 13.23 -27.63 29.38
N GLU A 15 14.52 -27.66 29.69
CA GLU A 15 15.46 -26.60 29.31
C GLU A 15 15.57 -26.48 27.79
N LYS A 16 15.64 -27.61 27.06
CA LYS A 16 15.65 -27.61 25.61
C LYS A 16 14.36 -27.06 25.02
N PHE A 17 13.21 -27.49 25.53
CA PHE A 17 11.91 -26.97 25.08
C PHE A 17 11.78 -25.47 25.33
N VAL A 18 12.22 -24.98 26.48
CA VAL A 18 12.14 -23.55 26.83
C VAL A 18 13.12 -22.70 26.02
N THR A 19 14.30 -23.23 25.65
CA THR A 19 15.29 -22.41 24.94
C THR A 19 15.19 -22.48 23.42
N GLU A 20 15.01 -23.66 22.85
CA GLU A 20 15.02 -23.83 21.39
C GLU A 20 13.61 -23.64 20.79
N ASP A 21 12.61 -24.34 21.31
CA ASP A 21 11.25 -24.32 20.77
C ASP A 21 10.54 -22.98 21.04
N TYR A 22 10.87 -22.31 22.17
CA TYR A 22 10.35 -20.98 22.49
C TYR A 22 10.76 -19.95 21.43
N TRP A 23 12.04 -19.89 21.05
CA TRP A 23 12.52 -18.93 20.05
C TRP A 23 11.97 -19.21 18.66
N ILE A 24 11.80 -20.48 18.31
CA ILE A 24 11.13 -20.86 17.06
C ILE A 24 9.67 -20.41 17.08
N GLY A 25 8.96 -20.60 18.19
CA GLY A 25 7.59 -20.13 18.35
C GLY A 25 7.46 -18.60 18.24
N VAL A 26 8.35 -17.86 18.90
CA VAL A 26 8.43 -16.40 18.81
C VAL A 26 8.70 -15.95 17.36
N ALA A 27 9.68 -16.55 16.71
CA ALA A 27 10.02 -16.21 15.31
C ALA A 27 8.85 -16.50 14.36
N PHE A 28 8.17 -17.63 14.51
CA PHE A 28 6.99 -17.98 13.72
C PHE A 28 5.83 -17.03 13.95
N THR A 29 5.58 -16.64 15.20
CA THR A 29 4.54 -15.67 15.53
C THR A 29 4.83 -14.30 14.93
N MET A 30 6.05 -13.81 15.04
CA MET A 30 6.50 -12.55 14.43
C MET A 30 6.36 -12.61 12.91
N PHE A 31 6.82 -13.70 12.28
CA PHE A 31 6.69 -13.90 10.84
C PHE A 31 5.24 -13.90 10.40
N SER A 32 4.37 -14.61 11.10
CA SER A 32 2.93 -14.67 10.79
C SER A 32 2.27 -13.30 10.92
N TRP A 33 2.63 -12.53 11.95
CA TRP A 33 2.10 -11.17 12.14
C TRP A 33 2.55 -10.22 11.02
N ILE A 34 3.85 -10.24 10.66
CA ILE A 34 4.41 -9.45 9.57
C ILE A 34 3.77 -9.84 8.23
N SER A 35 3.65 -11.14 7.95
CA SER A 35 3.01 -11.64 6.73
C SER A 35 1.56 -11.21 6.64
N SER A 36 0.80 -11.33 7.70
CA SER A 36 -0.59 -10.86 7.77
C SER A 36 -0.70 -9.34 7.55
N PHE A 37 0.24 -8.56 8.09
CA PHE A 37 0.30 -7.12 7.87
C PHE A 37 0.57 -6.78 6.40
N ILE A 38 1.59 -7.40 5.81
CA ILE A 38 1.94 -7.16 4.39
C ILE A 38 0.78 -7.57 3.47
N MET A 39 0.16 -8.72 3.70
CA MET A 39 -0.95 -9.20 2.88
C MET A 39 -2.17 -8.27 2.93
N SER A 40 -2.45 -7.64 4.07
CA SER A 40 -3.57 -6.70 4.18
C SER A 40 -3.38 -5.44 3.33
N VAL A 41 -2.14 -4.98 3.14
CA VAL A 41 -1.84 -3.77 2.36
C VAL A 41 -1.38 -4.05 0.93
N ALA A 42 -1.01 -5.28 0.60
CA ALA A 42 -0.41 -5.64 -0.69
C ALA A 42 -1.26 -5.21 -1.90
N THR A 43 -2.57 -5.38 -1.83
CA THR A 43 -3.51 -4.97 -2.88
C THR A 43 -3.47 -3.46 -3.12
N PHE A 44 -3.47 -2.66 -2.04
CA PHE A 44 -3.40 -1.19 -2.14
C PHE A 44 -2.06 -0.73 -2.68
N LEU A 45 -0.95 -1.33 -2.22
CA LEU A 45 0.40 -1.00 -2.70
C LEU A 45 0.55 -1.34 -4.18
N SER A 46 0.08 -2.51 -4.61
CA SER A 46 0.12 -2.92 -6.02
C SER A 46 -0.72 -2.00 -6.90
N PHE A 47 -1.94 -1.68 -6.47
CA PHE A 47 -2.80 -0.74 -7.19
C PHE A 47 -2.16 0.66 -7.28
N THR A 48 -1.61 1.17 -6.17
CA THR A 48 -0.91 2.46 -6.14
C THR A 48 0.29 2.47 -7.09
N LEU A 49 1.06 1.38 -7.16
CA LEU A 49 2.16 1.26 -8.10
C LEU A 49 1.67 1.37 -9.55
N VAL A 50 0.63 0.61 -9.91
CA VAL A 50 0.07 0.63 -11.26
C VAL A 50 -0.41 2.02 -11.64
N ILE A 51 -1.19 2.70 -10.77
CA ILE A 51 -1.76 4.00 -11.10
C ILE A 51 -0.68 5.09 -11.22
N VAL A 52 0.37 5.06 -10.40
CA VAL A 52 1.54 5.97 -10.51
C VAL A 52 2.33 5.72 -11.80
N LEU A 53 2.44 4.45 -12.25
CA LEU A 53 3.08 4.14 -13.53
C LEU A 53 2.25 4.62 -14.73
N VAL A 54 0.92 4.53 -14.65
CA VAL A 54 0.01 5.06 -15.66
C VAL A 54 0.08 6.59 -15.71
N ASP A 55 0.10 7.27 -14.54
CA ASP A 55 0.31 8.73 -14.47
C ASP A 55 1.65 9.16 -15.10
N LEU A 56 2.73 8.45 -14.76
CA LEU A 56 4.04 8.71 -15.38
C LEU A 56 4.02 8.53 -16.90
N TYR A 57 3.35 7.49 -17.40
CA TYR A 57 3.24 7.23 -18.83
C TYR A 57 2.42 8.31 -19.55
N THR A 58 1.23 8.62 -19.04
CA THR A 58 0.36 9.65 -19.61
C THR A 58 0.98 11.05 -19.52
N GLY A 59 1.67 11.36 -18.41
CA GLY A 59 2.40 12.62 -18.24
C GLY A 59 3.52 12.82 -19.28
N ARG A 60 4.21 11.73 -19.65
CA ARG A 60 5.21 11.76 -20.73
C ARG A 60 4.58 11.96 -22.10
N MET A 61 3.43 11.35 -22.34
CA MET A 61 2.69 11.59 -23.60
C MET A 61 2.26 13.06 -23.69
N ALA A 62 1.74 13.62 -22.60
CA ALA A 62 1.33 15.02 -22.54
C ALA A 62 2.53 15.98 -22.74
N ALA A 63 3.67 15.73 -22.10
CA ALA A 63 4.89 16.51 -22.27
C ALA A 63 5.39 16.47 -23.73
N LYS A 64 5.38 15.27 -24.34
CA LYS A 64 5.73 15.11 -25.77
C LYS A 64 4.77 15.89 -26.67
N HIS A 65 3.47 15.87 -26.36
CA HIS A 65 2.48 16.62 -27.13
C HIS A 65 2.70 18.13 -27.05
N ARG A 66 3.13 18.65 -25.90
CA ARG A 66 3.49 20.08 -25.70
C ARG A 66 4.86 20.44 -26.30
N GLY A 67 5.63 19.49 -26.84
CA GLY A 67 6.98 19.72 -27.34
C GLY A 67 8.05 19.91 -26.27
N GLU A 68 7.76 19.49 -25.04
CA GLU A 68 8.68 19.56 -23.90
C GLU A 68 9.69 18.42 -23.91
N ALA A 69 10.91 18.67 -23.45
CA ALA A 69 11.93 17.64 -23.31
C ALA A 69 11.53 16.64 -22.19
N ILE A 70 11.63 15.35 -22.49
CA ILE A 70 11.40 14.31 -21.49
C ILE A 70 12.63 14.21 -20.59
N GLU A 71 12.53 14.80 -19.41
CA GLU A 71 13.60 14.79 -18.41
C GLU A 71 13.51 13.57 -17.46
N SER A 72 14.66 13.18 -16.91
CA SER A 72 14.74 12.16 -15.86
C SER A 72 14.16 12.62 -14.51
N SER A 73 13.92 13.93 -14.36
CA SER A 73 13.29 14.56 -13.19
C SER A 73 11.89 13.99 -12.92
N GLY A 74 11.08 13.75 -13.96
CA GLY A 74 9.75 13.16 -13.85
C GLY A 74 9.77 11.74 -13.26
N TYR A 75 10.79 10.95 -13.60
CA TYR A 75 10.99 9.61 -13.01
C TYR A 75 11.21 9.68 -11.49
N ARG A 76 12.10 10.56 -11.06
CA ARG A 76 12.41 10.75 -9.64
C ARG A 76 11.20 11.24 -8.85
N GLN A 77 10.38 12.10 -9.45
CA GLN A 77 9.13 12.56 -8.84
C GLN A 77 8.13 11.41 -8.65
N SER A 78 7.92 10.56 -9.66
CA SER A 78 7.00 9.42 -9.55
C SER A 78 7.47 8.40 -8.51
N VAL A 79 8.77 8.10 -8.43
CA VAL A 79 9.33 7.25 -7.38
C VAL A 79 9.09 7.86 -5.98
N LYS A 80 9.34 9.16 -5.83
CA LYS A 80 9.10 9.87 -4.57
C LYS A 80 7.61 9.84 -4.18
N LYS A 81 6.71 10.10 -5.12
CA LYS A 81 5.25 9.99 -4.91
C LYS A 81 4.88 8.60 -4.42
N TYR A 82 5.32 7.55 -5.12
CA TYR A 82 5.01 6.16 -4.75
C TYR A 82 5.49 5.83 -3.33
N VAL A 83 6.72 6.20 -2.97
CA VAL A 83 7.25 5.97 -1.62
C VAL A 83 6.42 6.69 -0.55
N LEU A 84 6.03 7.94 -0.78
CA LEU A 84 5.20 8.70 0.16
C LEU A 84 3.80 8.11 0.31
N TYR A 85 3.18 7.67 -0.79
CA TYR A 85 1.87 7.01 -0.77
C TYR A 85 1.92 5.67 -0.05
N MET A 86 2.96 4.87 -0.33
CA MET A 86 3.21 3.61 0.38
C MET A 86 3.33 3.83 1.89
N LEU A 87 4.10 4.83 2.33
CA LEU A 87 4.22 5.18 3.75
C LEU A 87 2.87 5.58 4.35
N GLY A 88 2.07 6.38 3.65
CA GLY A 88 0.73 6.76 4.11
C GLY A 88 -0.19 5.55 4.31
N ILE A 89 -0.20 4.61 3.35
CA ILE A 89 -1.00 3.38 3.42
C ILE A 89 -0.51 2.48 4.57
N LEU A 90 0.80 2.28 4.71
CA LEU A 90 1.38 1.46 5.77
C LEU A 90 1.09 2.04 7.16
N ILE A 91 1.25 3.34 7.35
CA ILE A 91 0.97 4.02 8.63
C ILE A 91 -0.52 3.92 8.96
N SER A 92 -1.42 4.13 8.00
CA SER A 92 -2.86 4.03 8.24
C SER A 92 -3.29 2.62 8.66
N GLU A 93 -2.74 1.57 8.05
CA GLU A 93 -3.01 0.18 8.43
C GLU A 93 -2.44 -0.14 9.82
N LEU A 94 -1.22 0.31 10.10
CA LEU A 94 -0.62 0.13 11.41
C LEU A 94 -1.44 0.84 12.50
N PHE A 95 -1.92 2.05 12.23
CA PHE A 95 -2.76 2.82 13.14
C PHE A 95 -4.07 2.10 13.47
N ILE A 96 -4.76 1.55 12.45
CA ILE A 96 -5.98 0.75 12.67
C ILE A 96 -5.70 -0.45 13.56
N ARG A 97 -4.61 -1.18 13.32
CA ARG A 97 -4.27 -2.38 14.09
C ARG A 97 -3.90 -2.08 15.54
N VAL A 98 -3.13 -1.02 15.76
CA VAL A 98 -2.68 -0.64 17.11
C VAL A 98 -3.85 -0.13 17.96
N PHE A 99 -4.72 0.68 17.40
CA PHE A 99 -5.84 1.29 18.13
C PHE A 99 -7.17 0.57 17.97
N SER A 100 -7.21 -0.53 17.20
CA SER A 100 -8.44 -1.32 16.94
C SER A 100 -9.62 -0.46 16.50
N LEU A 101 -9.36 0.51 15.62
CA LEU A 101 -10.36 1.49 15.19
C LEU A 101 -11.39 0.86 14.25
N PRO A 102 -12.70 1.10 14.44
CA PRO A 102 -13.75 0.60 13.58
C PRO A 102 -13.96 1.45 12.32
N ILE A 103 -12.92 2.14 11.84
CA ILE A 103 -12.97 3.00 10.66
C ILE A 103 -12.06 2.44 9.55
N PRO A 104 -12.46 2.51 8.28
CA PRO A 104 -11.68 2.00 7.16
C PRO A 104 -10.60 3.02 6.71
N LEU A 105 -9.72 3.46 7.62
CA LEU A 105 -8.75 4.52 7.36
C LEU A 105 -7.81 4.20 6.18
N THR A 106 -7.36 2.95 6.07
CA THR A 106 -6.50 2.51 4.96
C THR A 106 -7.20 2.66 3.61
N TYR A 107 -8.49 2.30 3.53
CA TYR A 107 -9.30 2.50 2.31
C TYR A 107 -9.48 3.99 2.00
N MET A 108 -9.69 4.83 3.00
CA MET A 108 -9.82 6.28 2.82
C MET A 108 -8.53 6.89 2.28
N VAL A 109 -7.38 6.55 2.87
CA VAL A 109 -6.07 7.03 2.41
C VAL A 109 -5.77 6.54 1.00
N ALA A 110 -5.96 5.25 0.72
CA ALA A 110 -5.77 4.69 -0.62
C ALA A 110 -6.74 5.32 -1.64
N GLY A 111 -7.98 5.61 -1.24
CA GLY A 111 -8.97 6.30 -2.08
C GLY A 111 -8.55 7.72 -2.46
N VAL A 112 -8.03 8.49 -1.50
CA VAL A 112 -7.51 9.85 -1.77
C VAL A 112 -6.32 9.80 -2.72
N VAL A 113 -5.38 8.87 -2.51
CA VAL A 113 -4.24 8.63 -3.42
C VAL A 113 -4.74 8.30 -4.82
N ALA A 114 -5.69 7.36 -4.95
CA ALA A 114 -6.25 6.96 -6.22
C ALA A 114 -6.91 8.13 -6.96
N LEU A 115 -7.74 8.92 -6.28
CA LEU A 115 -8.40 10.09 -6.88
C LEU A 115 -7.41 11.14 -7.33
N THR A 116 -6.33 11.37 -6.58
CA THR A 116 -5.27 12.31 -6.94
C THR A 116 -4.57 11.90 -8.24
N GLU A 117 -4.20 10.61 -8.36
CA GLU A 117 -3.52 10.10 -9.56
C GLU A 117 -4.50 9.99 -10.76
N ILE A 118 -5.74 9.58 -10.55
CA ILE A 118 -6.76 9.54 -11.61
C ILE A 118 -6.99 10.94 -12.18
N LYS A 119 -7.07 11.96 -11.33
CA LYS A 119 -7.20 13.35 -11.78
C LYS A 119 -6.00 13.75 -12.66
N SER A 120 -4.78 13.47 -12.22
CA SER A 120 -3.56 13.75 -12.98
C SER A 120 -3.54 13.03 -14.34
N ILE A 121 -3.94 11.75 -14.36
CA ILE A 121 -4.06 10.96 -15.59
C ILE A 121 -5.07 11.59 -16.55
N PHE A 122 -6.22 12.03 -16.07
CA PHE A 122 -7.26 12.65 -16.92
C PHE A 122 -6.79 13.98 -17.48
N GLU A 123 -6.10 14.83 -16.69
CA GLU A 123 -5.49 16.08 -17.16
C GLU A 123 -4.43 15.82 -18.24
N ASN A 124 -3.63 14.77 -18.08
CA ASN A 124 -2.67 14.36 -19.08
C ASN A 124 -3.35 13.87 -20.39
N ILE A 125 -4.43 13.08 -20.27
CA ILE A 125 -5.21 12.61 -21.42
C ILE A 125 -5.89 13.80 -22.12
N GLU A 126 -6.47 14.71 -21.37
CA GLU A 126 -7.07 15.95 -21.91
C GLU A 126 -6.03 16.75 -22.71
N THR A 127 -4.83 16.90 -22.20
CA THR A 127 -3.72 17.58 -22.92
C THR A 127 -3.46 16.95 -24.29
N VAL A 128 -3.54 15.63 -24.41
CA VAL A 128 -3.24 14.88 -25.64
C VAL A 128 -4.43 14.83 -26.59
N THR A 129 -5.65 14.70 -26.06
CA THR A 129 -6.86 14.41 -26.86
C THR A 129 -7.78 15.62 -27.03
N GLY A 130 -7.64 16.65 -26.20
CA GLY A 130 -8.55 17.79 -26.13
C GLY A 130 -9.91 17.48 -25.47
N VAL A 131 -10.08 16.29 -24.86
CA VAL A 131 -11.34 15.87 -24.22
C VAL A 131 -11.24 16.03 -22.70
N ASP A 132 -12.05 16.92 -22.12
CA ASP A 132 -12.19 17.10 -20.67
C ASP A 132 -12.92 15.91 -20.04
N LEU A 133 -12.16 14.87 -19.70
CA LEU A 133 -12.68 13.68 -19.04
C LEU A 133 -13.12 13.96 -17.60
N TRP A 134 -12.43 14.86 -16.89
CA TRP A 134 -12.76 15.17 -15.51
C TRP A 134 -14.06 15.94 -15.40
N GLY A 135 -14.26 16.94 -16.25
CA GLY A 135 -15.52 17.67 -16.34
C GLY A 135 -16.70 16.77 -16.74
N TYR A 136 -16.49 15.86 -17.70
CA TYR A 136 -17.53 14.90 -18.11
C TYR A 136 -17.94 13.97 -16.94
N VAL A 137 -16.99 13.43 -16.20
CA VAL A 137 -17.27 12.57 -15.02
C VAL A 137 -17.97 13.37 -13.92
N GLY A 138 -17.53 14.59 -13.64
CA GLY A 138 -18.14 15.47 -12.65
C GLY A 138 -19.61 15.82 -12.98
N GLU A 139 -19.89 16.17 -14.25
CA GLU A 139 -21.25 16.43 -14.72
C GLU A 139 -22.15 15.19 -14.57
N LYS A 140 -21.64 14.00 -14.93
CA LYS A 140 -22.41 12.77 -14.83
C LYS A 140 -22.76 12.42 -13.38
N ILE A 141 -21.79 12.56 -12.45
CA ILE A 141 -21.99 12.34 -11.02
C ILE A 141 -23.02 13.33 -10.48
N THR A 142 -22.90 14.62 -10.80
CA THR A 142 -23.83 15.67 -10.35
C THR A 142 -25.26 15.38 -10.83
N ARG A 143 -25.43 14.97 -12.08
CA ARG A 143 -26.74 14.57 -12.61
C ARG A 143 -27.34 13.37 -11.88
N LEU A 144 -26.50 12.38 -11.47
CA LEU A 144 -26.99 11.22 -10.73
C LEU A 144 -27.42 11.58 -9.31
N ILE A 145 -26.71 12.50 -8.65
CA ILE A 145 -27.02 12.95 -7.27
C ILE A 145 -28.29 13.83 -7.27
N LEU A 146 -28.41 14.75 -8.23
CA LEU A 146 -29.54 15.68 -8.30
C LEU A 146 -30.84 15.05 -8.84
N ARG A 147 -30.77 13.84 -9.38
CA ARG A 147 -31.94 13.10 -9.91
C ARG A 147 -32.72 12.33 -8.83
N ARG A 148 -32.25 12.39 -7.58
CA ARG A 148 -32.94 11.88 -6.39
C ARG A 148 -33.71 12.98 -5.68
#